data_bde6205862ca80bd41c4d69819583253
#
_entry.id   bde6205862ca80bd41c4d69819583253
#
_cell.length_a   1.000
_cell.length_b   1.000
_cell.length_c   1.000
_cell.angle_alpha   90.00
_cell.angle_beta   90.00
_cell.angle_gamma   90.00
#
_symmetry.space_group_name_H-M   'P 1'
#
loop_
_entity.id
_entity.type
_entity.pdbx_description
1 polymer ?
#
loop_
_entity_poly.entity_id
_entity_poly.type
_entity_poly.pdbx_seq_one_letter_code
_entity_poly.pdbx_strand_id
1 'polypeptide(L)'
;MRTSLVATIVALGLFLQATAALAERPVETLLNGSAPEDVRQAEAEALRVMDDFMRTFNKRDTLAFADTLTYPHVRIASGGVTVFADRQSFIDDMDFEAFAKRFNWSYSQWDSIRTVQADTEKVHFAVQFTRFKPQGEAYISFNSLYILQRTDAGWGIRARSSFAP
;
A
#
# COMPACT_ATOMS: atom_id res chain seq x y z
N MET A 1 -65.23 -8.55 37.29
CA MET A 1 -63.75 -8.64 37.50
C MET A 1 -63.11 -9.12 36.20
N ARG A 2 -62.43 -8.20 35.49
CA ARG A 2 -61.70 -8.51 34.27
C ARG A 2 -60.26 -8.19 34.57
N THR A 3 -59.39 -9.19 34.62
CA THR A 3 -57.98 -9.11 34.80
C THR A 3 -57.33 -8.93 33.41
N SER A 4 -56.69 -7.76 33.16
CA SER A 4 -55.89 -7.48 31.98
C SER A 4 -54.47 -8.01 32.19
N LEU A 5 -54.05 -8.89 31.31
CA LEU A 5 -52.69 -9.40 31.22
C LEU A 5 -51.90 -8.44 30.33
N VAL A 6 -50.87 -7.75 30.86
CA VAL A 6 -49.95 -6.92 30.09
C VAL A 6 -48.80 -7.81 29.67
N ALA A 7 -48.69 -8.05 28.39
CA ALA A 7 -47.55 -8.77 27.80
C ALA A 7 -46.41 -7.80 27.50
N THR A 8 -45.29 -7.94 28.21
CA THR A 8 -44.06 -7.20 27.96
C THR A 8 -43.27 -7.86 26.83
N ILE A 9 -43.21 -7.22 25.69
CA ILE A 9 -42.39 -7.67 24.57
C ILE A 9 -40.96 -7.15 24.80
N VAL A 10 -40.04 -8.05 25.11
CA VAL A 10 -38.61 -7.77 25.13
C VAL A 10 -38.08 -7.87 23.68
N ALA A 11 -37.81 -6.73 23.06
CA ALA A 11 -37.17 -6.68 21.78
C ALA A 11 -35.64 -6.94 21.94
N LEU A 12 -35.21 -8.14 21.59
CA LEU A 12 -33.81 -8.52 21.54
C LEU A 12 -33.18 -7.92 20.27
N GLY A 13 -32.53 -6.77 20.44
CA GLY A 13 -31.77 -6.14 19.34
C GLY A 13 -30.53 -6.96 19.00
N LEU A 14 -30.58 -7.69 17.88
CA LEU A 14 -29.38 -8.26 17.26
C LEU A 14 -28.53 -7.11 16.71
N PHE A 15 -27.45 -6.75 17.43
CA PHE A 15 -26.36 -5.96 16.84
C PHE A 15 -25.60 -6.86 15.87
N LEU A 16 -25.90 -6.73 14.57
CA LEU A 16 -25.07 -7.28 13.51
C LEU A 16 -23.81 -6.40 13.48
N GLN A 17 -22.73 -6.85 14.11
CA GLN A 17 -21.42 -6.28 13.88
C GLN A 17 -20.98 -6.71 12.48
N ALA A 18 -21.12 -5.80 11.53
CA ALA A 18 -20.48 -5.95 10.24
C ALA A 18 -18.96 -5.85 10.47
N THR A 19 -18.31 -6.98 10.65
CA THR A 19 -16.86 -7.09 10.46
C THR A 19 -16.63 -6.78 8.98
N ALA A 20 -16.14 -5.57 8.69
CA ALA A 20 -15.59 -5.27 7.39
C ALA A 20 -14.40 -6.24 7.20
N ALA A 21 -14.66 -7.34 6.49
CA ALA A 21 -13.60 -8.19 5.99
C ALA A 21 -12.72 -7.26 5.13
N LEU A 22 -11.47 -7.06 5.55
CA LEU A 22 -10.46 -6.46 4.70
C LEU A 22 -10.45 -7.32 3.43
N ALA A 23 -10.98 -6.76 2.35
CA ALA A 23 -10.95 -7.45 1.07
C ALA A 23 -9.49 -7.77 0.78
N GLU A 24 -9.18 -9.05 0.68
CA GLU A 24 -7.84 -9.49 0.30
C GLU A 24 -7.49 -8.82 -1.02
N ARG A 25 -6.37 -8.12 -1.05
CA ARG A 25 -5.90 -7.48 -2.27
C ARG A 25 -5.59 -8.56 -3.29
N PRO A 26 -6.10 -8.44 -4.53
CA PRO A 26 -5.73 -9.38 -5.56
C PRO A 26 -4.22 -9.25 -5.82
N VAL A 27 -3.47 -10.29 -5.53
CA VAL A 27 -2.06 -10.43 -5.91
C VAL A 27 -2.01 -11.42 -7.06
N GLU A 28 -1.66 -10.93 -8.24
CA GLU A 28 -1.48 -11.75 -9.43
C GLU A 28 0.00 -11.84 -9.75
N THR A 29 0.49 -13.04 -10.00
CA THR A 29 1.85 -13.26 -10.46
C THR A 29 1.84 -13.71 -11.92
N LEU A 30 2.77 -13.19 -12.71
CA LEU A 30 3.04 -13.69 -14.06
C LEU A 30 4.03 -14.88 -14.03
N LEU A 31 4.56 -15.19 -12.84
CA LEU A 31 5.35 -16.40 -12.66
C LEU A 31 4.40 -17.59 -12.76
N ASN A 32 4.72 -18.51 -13.66
CA ASN A 32 4.02 -19.78 -13.73
C ASN A 32 4.15 -20.50 -12.39
N GLY A 33 3.17 -21.33 -12.02
CA GLY A 33 3.18 -22.09 -10.74
C GLY A 33 4.38 -23.03 -10.55
N SER A 34 5.31 -23.05 -11.49
CA SER A 34 6.58 -23.77 -11.51
C SER A 34 7.78 -22.91 -11.08
N ALA A 35 7.58 -21.66 -10.62
CA ALA A 35 8.70 -20.85 -10.13
C ALA A 35 9.44 -21.55 -8.99
N PRO A 36 10.80 -21.49 -8.94
CA PRO A 36 11.60 -22.03 -7.85
C PRO A 36 11.14 -21.50 -6.49
N GLU A 37 11.31 -22.29 -5.42
CA GLU A 37 10.84 -21.92 -4.08
C GLU A 37 11.51 -20.64 -3.55
N ASP A 38 12.82 -20.49 -3.81
CA ASP A 38 13.59 -19.31 -3.44
C ASP A 38 13.07 -18.03 -4.13
N VAL A 39 12.61 -18.12 -5.37
CA VAL A 39 11.98 -17.00 -6.09
C VAL A 39 10.61 -16.68 -5.47
N ARG A 40 9.80 -17.69 -5.13
CA ARG A 40 8.53 -17.45 -4.43
C ARG A 40 8.71 -16.82 -3.07
N GLN A 41 9.74 -17.24 -2.33
CA GLN A 41 10.10 -16.61 -1.06
C GLN A 41 10.51 -15.15 -1.25
N ALA A 42 11.35 -14.86 -2.25
CA ALA A 42 11.78 -13.50 -2.59
C ALA A 42 10.58 -12.61 -2.93
N GLU A 43 9.64 -13.10 -3.73
CA GLU A 43 8.38 -12.41 -4.06
C GLU A 43 7.55 -12.10 -2.80
N ALA A 44 7.40 -13.07 -1.90
CA ALA A 44 6.66 -12.89 -0.66
C ALA A 44 7.33 -11.88 0.29
N GLU A 45 8.66 -11.87 0.37
CA GLU A 45 9.42 -10.90 1.17
C GLU A 45 9.30 -9.49 0.58
N ALA A 46 9.44 -9.34 -0.73
CA ALA A 46 9.26 -8.07 -1.42
C ALA A 46 7.83 -7.53 -1.27
N LEU A 47 6.81 -8.39 -1.30
CA LEU A 47 5.42 -7.99 -1.11
C LEU A 47 5.17 -7.41 0.29
N ARG A 48 5.83 -7.91 1.34
CA ARG A 48 5.75 -7.33 2.69
C ARG A 48 6.26 -5.87 2.71
N VAL A 49 7.32 -5.58 1.94
CA VAL A 49 7.83 -4.21 1.82
C VAL A 49 6.80 -3.30 1.15
N MET A 50 6.05 -3.79 0.15
CA MET A 50 4.96 -3.03 -0.47
C MET A 50 3.84 -2.73 0.54
N ASP A 51 3.53 -3.66 1.44
CA ASP A 51 2.56 -3.45 2.52
C ASP A 51 3.05 -2.42 3.52
N ASP A 52 4.30 -2.51 3.93
CA ASP A 52 4.92 -1.55 4.84
C ASP A 52 5.00 -0.15 4.22
N PHE A 53 5.32 -0.05 2.93
CA PHE A 53 5.31 1.20 2.19
C PHE A 53 3.94 1.89 2.25
N MET A 54 2.85 1.19 1.94
CA MET A 54 1.51 1.77 1.99
C MET A 54 1.10 2.12 3.43
N ARG A 55 1.43 1.26 4.38
CA ARG A 55 1.12 1.47 5.80
C ARG A 55 1.82 2.69 6.37
N THR A 56 3.13 2.85 6.11
CA THR A 56 3.92 3.99 6.63
C THR A 56 3.56 5.29 5.92
N PHE A 57 3.29 5.24 4.61
CA PHE A 57 2.76 6.36 3.85
C PHE A 57 1.45 6.89 4.45
N ASN A 58 0.50 6.01 4.72
CA ASN A 58 -0.80 6.38 5.30
C ASN A 58 -0.68 6.90 6.74
N LYS A 59 0.31 6.43 7.50
CA LYS A 59 0.63 6.95 8.85
C LYS A 59 1.35 8.28 8.83
N ARG A 60 1.80 8.75 7.67
CA ARG A 60 2.65 9.94 7.51
C ARG A 60 3.94 9.86 8.32
N ASP A 61 4.44 8.65 8.50
CA ASP A 61 5.69 8.38 9.23
C ASP A 61 6.86 8.45 8.25
N THR A 62 7.43 9.64 8.10
CA THR A 62 8.50 9.91 7.13
C THR A 62 9.71 9.00 7.35
N LEU A 63 10.08 8.72 8.61
CA LEU A 63 11.26 7.90 8.92
C LEU A 63 11.03 6.45 8.54
N ALA A 64 9.92 5.86 9.00
CA ALA A 64 9.56 4.49 8.65
C ALA A 64 9.25 4.32 7.14
N PHE A 65 8.73 5.36 6.50
CA PHE A 65 8.49 5.37 5.06
C PHE A 65 9.81 5.35 4.28
N ALA A 66 10.81 6.15 4.70
CA ALA A 66 12.15 6.13 4.12
C ALA A 66 12.85 4.77 4.29
N ASP A 67 12.56 4.03 5.35
CA ASP A 67 13.13 2.70 5.61
C ASP A 67 12.56 1.60 4.69
N THR A 68 11.46 1.86 3.98
CA THR A 68 10.94 0.94 2.94
C THR A 68 11.66 1.06 1.61
N LEU A 69 12.54 2.04 1.46
CA LEU A 69 13.28 2.33 0.23
C LEU A 69 14.71 1.80 0.30
N THR A 70 15.28 1.52 -0.85
CA THR A 70 16.70 1.20 -1.04
C THR A 70 17.36 2.34 -1.82
N TYR A 71 18.50 2.83 -1.34
CA TYR A 71 19.17 3.98 -1.93
C TYR A 71 20.38 3.59 -2.80
N PRO A 72 20.70 4.38 -3.87
CA PRO A 72 19.91 5.51 -4.36
C PRO A 72 18.51 5.07 -4.81
N HIS A 73 17.47 5.86 -4.44
CA HIS A 73 16.10 5.59 -4.85
C HIS A 73 15.71 6.45 -6.05
N VAL A 74 15.09 5.86 -7.06
CA VAL A 74 14.65 6.56 -8.27
C VAL A 74 13.13 6.67 -8.29
N ARG A 75 12.62 7.90 -8.37
CA ARG A 75 11.21 8.20 -8.59
C ARG A 75 11.01 8.80 -9.97
N ILE A 76 10.26 8.10 -10.83
CA ILE A 76 9.79 8.58 -12.12
C ILE A 76 8.31 8.93 -11.96
N ALA A 77 8.00 10.22 -11.87
CA ALA A 77 6.63 10.72 -11.82
C ALA A 77 6.22 11.30 -13.18
N SER A 78 4.93 11.62 -13.35
CA SER A 78 4.43 12.20 -14.61
C SER A 78 5.13 13.50 -15.01
N GLY A 79 5.72 14.23 -14.06
CA GLY A 79 6.39 15.52 -14.30
C GLY A 79 7.92 15.46 -14.36
N GLY A 80 8.54 14.31 -14.11
CA GLY A 80 10.01 14.23 -14.11
C GLY A 80 10.60 13.07 -13.34
N VAL A 81 11.92 13.09 -13.22
CA VAL A 81 12.70 12.08 -12.50
C VAL A 81 13.40 12.73 -11.32
N THR A 82 13.25 12.13 -10.14
CA THR A 82 13.97 12.48 -8.93
C THR A 82 14.82 11.30 -8.50
N VAL A 83 16.08 11.56 -8.14
CA VAL A 83 16.99 10.56 -7.57
C VAL A 83 17.35 11.01 -6.16
N PHE A 84 16.97 10.19 -5.17
CA PHE A 84 17.41 10.38 -3.80
C PHE A 84 18.66 9.56 -3.56
N ALA A 85 19.78 10.23 -3.35
CA ALA A 85 21.08 9.58 -3.21
C ALA A 85 21.15 8.68 -1.97
N ASP A 86 20.50 9.11 -0.90
CA ASP A 86 20.48 8.46 0.39
C ASP A 86 19.16 8.70 1.13
N ARG A 87 19.03 8.05 2.29
CA ARG A 87 17.85 8.14 3.16
C ARG A 87 17.56 9.57 3.63
N GLN A 88 18.60 10.34 3.96
CA GLN A 88 18.42 11.69 4.49
C GLN A 88 17.87 12.62 3.42
N SER A 89 18.39 12.57 2.20
CA SER A 89 17.88 13.36 1.07
C SER A 89 16.41 13.10 0.77
N PHE A 90 15.93 11.86 0.99
CA PHE A 90 14.52 11.53 0.87
C PHE A 90 13.70 12.13 2.02
N ILE A 91 14.19 12.03 3.26
CA ILE A 91 13.50 12.58 4.44
C ILE A 91 13.36 14.09 4.34
N ASP A 92 14.41 14.79 3.90
CA ASP A 92 14.42 16.25 3.76
C ASP A 92 13.44 16.76 2.67
N ASP A 93 13.16 15.94 1.65
CA ASP A 93 12.23 16.26 0.56
C ASP A 93 10.75 15.95 0.91
N MET A 94 10.50 15.02 1.86
CA MET A 94 9.16 14.51 2.12
C MET A 94 8.39 15.36 3.13
N ASP A 95 7.39 16.10 2.64
CA ASP A 95 6.43 16.87 3.44
C ASP A 95 5.00 16.29 3.28
N PHE A 96 4.60 15.45 4.22
CA PHE A 96 3.26 14.84 4.22
C PHE A 96 2.13 15.85 4.44
N GLU A 97 2.36 16.92 5.18
CA GLU A 97 1.31 17.93 5.44
C GLU A 97 1.06 18.76 4.18
N ALA A 98 2.12 19.21 3.52
CA ALA A 98 2.00 19.89 2.23
C ALA A 98 1.37 18.96 1.18
N PHE A 99 1.76 17.68 1.13
CA PHE A 99 1.18 16.68 0.24
C PHE A 99 -0.32 16.50 0.49
N ALA A 100 -0.73 16.26 1.75
CA ALA A 100 -2.11 16.04 2.12
C ALA A 100 -2.99 17.26 1.78
N LYS A 101 -2.49 18.46 2.07
CA LYS A 101 -3.19 19.73 1.76
C LYS A 101 -3.32 19.94 0.25
N ARG A 102 -2.24 19.74 -0.51
CA ARG A 102 -2.22 19.95 -1.97
C ARG A 102 -3.21 19.06 -2.70
N PHE A 103 -3.34 17.80 -2.28
CA PHE A 103 -4.17 16.81 -2.96
C PHE A 103 -5.48 16.49 -2.27
N ASN A 104 -5.83 17.19 -1.18
CA ASN A 104 -6.96 16.85 -0.30
C ASN A 104 -6.96 15.35 0.06
N TRP A 105 -5.76 14.83 0.35
CA TRP A 105 -5.50 13.42 0.56
C TRP A 105 -5.56 13.05 2.03
N SER A 106 -6.18 11.91 2.34
CA SER A 106 -6.24 11.32 3.68
C SER A 106 -5.43 10.03 3.76
N TYR A 107 -5.71 9.10 2.85
CA TYR A 107 -5.01 7.82 2.76
C TYR A 107 -5.05 7.28 1.33
N SER A 108 -4.27 6.23 1.08
CA SER A 108 -4.26 5.47 -0.16
C SER A 108 -4.44 3.98 0.12
N GLN A 109 -4.88 3.24 -0.89
CA GLN A 109 -5.08 1.80 -0.79
C GLN A 109 -4.60 1.14 -2.08
N TRP A 110 -3.97 -0.01 -1.98
CA TRP A 110 -3.72 -0.86 -3.13
C TRP A 110 -5.03 -1.44 -3.64
N ASP A 111 -5.32 -1.26 -4.93
CA ASP A 111 -6.41 -1.93 -5.62
C ASP A 111 -5.94 -3.29 -6.12
N SER A 112 -4.71 -3.33 -6.64
CA SER A 112 -4.06 -4.58 -7.07
C SER A 112 -2.53 -4.46 -7.01
N ILE A 113 -1.88 -5.60 -6.79
CA ILE A 113 -0.44 -5.79 -6.94
C ILE A 113 -0.25 -7.06 -7.77
N ARG A 114 0.52 -6.96 -8.86
CA ARG A 114 0.80 -8.06 -9.76
C ARG A 114 2.30 -8.16 -10.01
N THR A 115 2.88 -9.31 -9.77
CA THR A 115 4.29 -9.57 -10.10
C THR A 115 4.45 -9.64 -11.62
N VAL A 116 5.39 -8.84 -12.13
CA VAL A 116 5.73 -8.82 -13.56
C VAL A 116 6.93 -9.72 -13.84
N GLN A 117 7.98 -9.59 -13.00
CA GLN A 117 9.19 -10.39 -13.05
C GLN A 117 9.74 -10.55 -11.64
N ALA A 118 10.36 -11.68 -11.35
CA ALA A 118 11.04 -11.92 -10.10
C ALA A 118 12.24 -12.86 -10.26
N ASP A 119 13.28 -12.61 -9.49
CA ASP A 119 14.37 -13.51 -9.15
C ASP A 119 14.66 -13.40 -7.65
N THR A 120 15.74 -14.05 -7.17
CA THR A 120 16.08 -14.05 -5.74
C THR A 120 16.55 -12.71 -5.20
N GLU A 121 16.91 -11.75 -6.06
CA GLU A 121 17.52 -10.46 -5.71
C GLU A 121 16.66 -9.26 -6.12
N LYS A 122 15.68 -9.46 -7.02
CA LYS A 122 14.90 -8.38 -7.58
C LYS A 122 13.48 -8.82 -7.95
N VAL A 123 12.48 -7.99 -7.59
CA VAL A 123 11.08 -8.20 -7.93
C VAL A 123 10.49 -6.93 -8.54
N HIS A 124 9.74 -7.09 -9.62
CA HIS A 124 9.00 -6.01 -10.27
C HIS A 124 7.51 -6.22 -10.06
N PHE A 125 6.84 -5.21 -9.51
CA PHE A 125 5.38 -5.19 -9.35
C PHE A 125 4.73 -4.13 -10.22
N ALA A 126 3.72 -4.52 -11.00
CA ALA A 126 2.74 -3.60 -11.55
C ALA A 126 1.59 -3.46 -10.56
N VAL A 127 1.24 -2.22 -10.23
CA VAL A 127 0.22 -1.95 -9.21
C VAL A 127 -0.80 -0.94 -9.70
N GLN A 128 -1.99 -1.00 -9.12
CA GLN A 128 -2.96 0.08 -9.11
C GLN A 128 -3.23 0.47 -7.66
N PHE A 129 -3.35 1.77 -7.40
CA PHE A 129 -3.73 2.29 -6.10
C PHE A 129 -4.71 3.45 -6.22
N THR A 130 -5.60 3.58 -5.25
CA THR A 130 -6.58 4.65 -5.16
C THR A 130 -6.27 5.57 -3.98
N ARG A 131 -6.45 6.87 -4.20
CA ARG A 131 -6.38 7.91 -3.17
C ARG A 131 -7.77 8.29 -2.67
N PHE A 132 -7.86 8.55 -1.37
CA PHE A 132 -9.10 8.88 -0.67
C PHE A 132 -9.01 10.23 0.03
N LYS A 133 -10.13 10.97 0.03
CA LYS A 133 -10.33 12.21 0.79
C LYS A 133 -10.58 11.90 2.28
N PRO A 134 -10.53 12.93 3.17
CA PRO A 134 -10.82 12.76 4.61
C PRO A 134 -12.18 12.12 4.91
N GLN A 135 -13.19 12.30 4.04
CA GLN A 135 -14.52 11.73 4.19
C GLN A 135 -14.62 10.26 3.70
N GLY A 136 -13.51 9.66 3.26
CA GLY A 136 -13.47 8.30 2.72
C GLY A 136 -13.92 8.19 1.26
N GLU A 137 -14.12 9.30 0.56
CA GLU A 137 -14.43 9.31 -0.86
C GLU A 137 -13.17 8.99 -1.69
N ALA A 138 -13.25 7.96 -2.53
CA ALA A 138 -12.24 7.69 -3.55
C ALA A 138 -12.30 8.78 -4.63
N TYR A 139 -11.16 9.39 -4.97
CA TYR A 139 -11.17 10.48 -5.93
C TYR A 139 -10.25 10.29 -7.14
N ILE A 140 -9.24 9.44 -7.05
CA ILE A 140 -8.35 9.16 -8.18
C ILE A 140 -7.59 7.85 -7.97
N SER A 141 -7.38 7.11 -9.07
CA SER A 141 -6.55 5.89 -9.09
C SER A 141 -5.39 6.08 -10.06
N PHE A 142 -4.26 5.45 -9.75
CA PHE A 142 -3.06 5.50 -10.57
C PHE A 142 -2.46 4.11 -10.76
N ASN A 143 -1.94 3.87 -11.95
CA ASN A 143 -1.07 2.75 -12.23
C ASN A 143 0.39 3.11 -11.96
N SER A 144 1.17 2.14 -11.50
CA SER A 144 2.59 2.33 -11.21
C SER A 144 3.35 1.02 -11.36
N LEU A 145 4.65 1.14 -11.61
CA LEU A 145 5.60 0.03 -11.58
C LEU A 145 6.59 0.26 -10.43
N TYR A 146 6.79 -0.76 -9.61
CA TYR A 146 7.75 -0.76 -8.51
C TYR A 146 8.82 -1.80 -8.76
N ILE A 147 10.07 -1.43 -8.54
CA ILE A 147 11.23 -2.31 -8.62
C ILE A 147 11.82 -2.41 -7.23
N LEU A 148 11.72 -3.60 -6.65
CA LEU A 148 12.31 -3.92 -5.36
C LEU A 148 13.62 -4.66 -5.56
N GLN A 149 14.57 -4.40 -4.68
CA GLN A 149 15.88 -5.02 -4.71
C GLN A 149 16.28 -5.48 -3.31
N ARG A 150 16.86 -6.67 -3.24
CA ARG A 150 17.51 -7.18 -2.04
C ARG A 150 18.89 -6.54 -1.91
N THR A 151 19.25 -6.17 -0.69
CA THR A 151 20.59 -5.68 -0.31
C THR A 151 20.99 -6.38 0.99
N ASP A 152 22.19 -6.11 1.49
CA ASP A 152 22.65 -6.60 2.80
C ASP A 152 21.75 -6.13 3.95
N ALA A 153 21.05 -5.00 3.78
CA ALA A 153 20.08 -4.47 4.74
C ALA A 153 18.67 -5.09 4.59
N GLY A 154 18.45 -5.96 3.61
CA GLY A 154 17.16 -6.56 3.29
C GLY A 154 16.53 -6.02 2.01
N TRP A 155 15.24 -6.29 1.83
CA TRP A 155 14.46 -5.82 0.70
C TRP A 155 14.05 -4.35 0.84
N GLY A 156 14.08 -3.60 -0.26
CA GLY A 156 13.55 -2.23 -0.32
C GLY A 156 13.22 -1.80 -1.74
N ILE A 157 12.43 -0.74 -1.88
CA ILE A 157 12.03 -0.19 -3.18
C ILE A 157 13.18 0.63 -3.75
N ARG A 158 13.82 0.12 -4.80
CA ARG A 158 14.92 0.77 -5.52
C ARG A 158 14.42 1.85 -6.46
N ALA A 159 13.32 1.56 -7.16
CA ALA A 159 12.75 2.49 -8.11
C ALA A 159 11.23 2.35 -8.21
N ARG A 160 10.57 3.44 -8.55
CA ARG A 160 9.17 3.43 -8.94
C ARG A 160 8.92 4.35 -10.12
N SER A 161 8.10 3.89 -11.06
CA SER A 161 7.50 4.71 -12.12
C SER A 161 6.01 4.82 -11.83
N SER A 162 5.47 6.03 -11.77
CA SER A 162 4.07 6.28 -11.41
C SER A 162 3.44 7.32 -12.30
N PHE A 163 2.21 7.09 -12.71
CA PHE A 163 1.39 8.11 -13.37
C PHE A 163 0.82 9.14 -12.38
N ALA A 164 1.04 8.96 -11.08
CA ALA A 164 0.77 10.00 -10.11
C ALA A 164 1.77 11.16 -10.23
N PRO A 165 1.33 12.41 -10.00
CA PRO A 165 2.18 13.59 -9.99
C PRO A 165 3.20 13.56 -8.84
#